data_e32d7fcca94c9e4b23aaf7a28715082d
#
_entry.id   e32d7fcca94c9e4b23aaf7a28715082d
#
_cell.length_a   1.000
_cell.length_b   1.000
_cell.length_c   1.000
_cell.angle_alpha   90.00
_cell.angle_beta   90.00
_cell.angle_gamma   90.00
#
_symmetry.space_group_name_H-M   'P 1'
#
loop_
_entity.id
_entity.type
_entity.pdbx_description
1 polymer ?
#
loop_
_entity_poly.entity_id
_entity_poly.type
_entity_poly.pdbx_seq_one_letter_code
_entity_poly.pdbx_strand_id
1 'polypeptide(L)'
;KYMLAEGYLHGDCMTVTGKTIEENLKSVKGKIDNKVIVSFSNPIKKTGHIQILKGNIAPEGAVAKITGKEGETFTGKAKVFNNEFDAIEGIQNKVKKGDVIVIKNSGPKGGPGMPEMLKPTGAVIGAGLGKDVALITDGRFSGGSHGFVVGHISPESFIGGPINLIKDGDTIEIDAVNNKIDLK
;
A
#
# COMPACT_ATOMS: atom_id res chain seq x y z
N LYS A 1 -9.99 -26.21 3.27
CA LYS A 1 -9.84 -27.44 2.45
C LYS A 1 -9.13 -27.16 1.14
N TYR A 2 -9.60 -26.17 0.37
CA TYR A 2 -9.04 -25.89 -0.95
C TYR A 2 -7.55 -25.53 -0.88
N MET A 3 -7.18 -24.59 0.00
CA MET A 3 -5.77 -24.23 0.21
C MET A 3 -4.92 -25.40 0.70
N LEU A 4 -5.48 -26.31 1.52
CA LEU A 4 -4.78 -27.52 1.96
C LEU A 4 -4.55 -28.48 0.80
N ALA A 5 -5.57 -28.71 -0.04
CA ALA A 5 -5.47 -29.58 -1.21
C ALA A 5 -4.45 -29.08 -2.25
N GLU A 6 -4.28 -27.75 -2.36
CA GLU A 6 -3.32 -27.10 -3.27
C GLU A 6 -1.92 -26.90 -2.64
N GLY A 7 -1.70 -27.39 -1.40
CA GLY A 7 -0.40 -27.35 -0.74
C GLY A 7 -0.02 -26.01 -0.09
N TYR A 8 -0.97 -25.08 0.08
CA TYR A 8 -0.75 -23.75 0.69
C TYR A 8 -0.95 -23.72 2.21
N LEU A 9 -1.28 -24.85 2.84
CA LEU A 9 -1.41 -24.98 4.29
C LEU A 9 -0.68 -26.22 4.79
N HIS A 10 -0.06 -26.12 5.94
CA HIS A 10 0.51 -27.24 6.69
C HIS A 10 -0.59 -27.93 7.48
N GLY A 11 -1.08 -29.07 6.96
CA GLY A 11 -2.22 -29.78 7.52
C GLY A 11 -1.94 -30.44 8.87
N ASP A 12 -0.70 -30.73 9.17
CA ASP A 12 -0.18 -31.35 10.38
C ASP A 12 -0.06 -30.41 11.59
N CYS A 13 -0.19 -29.08 11.36
CA CYS A 13 -0.11 -28.12 12.45
C CYS A 13 -1.27 -28.29 13.44
N MET A 14 -0.91 -28.34 14.73
CA MET A 14 -1.86 -28.44 15.85
C MET A 14 -2.65 -27.16 16.01
N THR A 15 -3.93 -27.27 16.32
CA THR A 15 -4.83 -26.14 16.57
C THR A 15 -5.32 -26.12 18.03
N VAL A 16 -6.01 -25.03 18.42
CA VAL A 16 -6.61 -24.86 19.75
C VAL A 16 -7.68 -25.91 20.07
N THR A 17 -8.17 -26.66 19.10
CA THR A 17 -9.14 -27.74 19.30
C THR A 17 -8.49 -29.05 19.78
N GLY A 18 -7.16 -29.10 19.91
CA GLY A 18 -6.42 -30.32 20.19
C GLY A 18 -6.34 -31.30 19.01
N LYS A 19 -6.71 -30.83 17.80
CA LYS A 19 -6.62 -31.58 16.55
C LYS A 19 -5.81 -30.81 15.53
N THR A 20 -5.25 -31.49 14.54
CA THR A 20 -4.57 -30.82 13.43
C THR A 20 -5.52 -30.07 12.52
N ILE A 21 -4.98 -29.17 11.68
CA ILE A 21 -5.75 -28.46 10.65
C ILE A 21 -6.48 -29.46 9.75
N GLU A 22 -5.76 -30.50 9.28
CA GLU A 22 -6.34 -31.53 8.42
C GLU A 22 -7.50 -32.28 9.09
N GLU A 23 -7.31 -32.71 10.34
CA GLU A 23 -8.35 -33.39 11.12
C GLU A 23 -9.61 -32.52 11.30
N ASN A 24 -9.44 -31.22 11.63
CA ASN A 24 -10.56 -30.29 11.73
C ASN A 24 -11.29 -30.12 10.39
N LEU A 25 -10.55 -30.08 9.28
CA LEU A 25 -11.14 -29.91 7.96
C LEU A 25 -11.87 -31.15 7.43
N LYS A 26 -11.67 -32.36 7.99
CA LYS A 26 -12.43 -33.56 7.60
C LYS A 26 -13.93 -33.37 7.80
N SER A 27 -14.35 -32.69 8.86
CA SER A 27 -15.76 -32.47 9.19
C SER A 27 -16.40 -31.31 8.41
N VAL A 28 -15.63 -30.44 7.78
CA VAL A 28 -16.14 -29.30 7.02
C VAL A 28 -16.83 -29.77 5.75
N LYS A 29 -18.14 -29.51 5.66
CA LYS A 29 -18.97 -29.76 4.47
C LYS A 29 -19.15 -28.48 3.66
N GLY A 30 -19.35 -28.59 2.38
CA GLY A 30 -19.64 -27.47 1.48
C GLY A 30 -18.88 -27.56 0.16
N LYS A 31 -19.42 -26.89 -0.85
CA LYS A 31 -18.78 -26.70 -2.15
C LYS A 31 -18.14 -25.32 -2.18
N ILE A 32 -17.04 -25.19 -2.91
CA ILE A 32 -16.45 -23.87 -3.21
C ILE A 32 -17.43 -23.12 -4.12
N ASP A 33 -17.78 -21.90 -3.70
CA ASP A 33 -18.47 -20.96 -4.58
C ASP A 33 -17.43 -20.19 -5.40
N ASN A 34 -17.31 -20.53 -6.66
CA ASN A 34 -16.35 -19.93 -7.59
C ASN A 34 -16.58 -18.43 -7.84
N LYS A 35 -17.70 -17.87 -7.38
CA LYS A 35 -17.94 -16.41 -7.41
C LYS A 35 -17.19 -15.68 -6.29
N VAL A 36 -16.92 -16.37 -5.18
CA VAL A 36 -16.25 -15.81 -4.01
C VAL A 36 -14.79 -16.25 -3.95
N ILE A 37 -14.53 -17.54 -4.19
CA ILE A 37 -13.18 -18.13 -4.16
C ILE A 37 -12.84 -18.59 -5.57
N VAL A 38 -11.96 -17.84 -6.23
CA VAL A 38 -11.50 -18.18 -7.57
C VAL A 38 -10.48 -19.31 -7.55
N SER A 39 -10.35 -20.00 -8.69
CA SER A 39 -9.37 -21.08 -8.87
C SER A 39 -7.93 -20.56 -8.80
N PHE A 40 -7.02 -21.34 -8.25
CA PHE A 40 -5.57 -21.08 -8.31
C PHE A 40 -5.02 -21.04 -9.74
N SER A 41 -5.67 -21.72 -10.68
CA SER A 41 -5.32 -21.65 -12.10
C SER A 41 -5.74 -20.34 -12.77
N ASN A 42 -6.67 -19.59 -12.18
CA ASN A 42 -7.14 -18.31 -12.69
C ASN A 42 -7.32 -17.30 -11.53
N PRO A 43 -6.24 -16.89 -10.86
CA PRO A 43 -6.29 -15.99 -9.72
C PRO A 43 -6.69 -14.57 -10.15
N ILE A 44 -7.28 -13.81 -9.23
CA ILE A 44 -7.54 -12.37 -9.43
C ILE A 44 -6.24 -11.62 -9.67
N LYS A 45 -5.17 -12.01 -8.99
CA LYS A 45 -3.81 -11.51 -9.20
C LYS A 45 -2.82 -12.66 -8.96
N LYS A 46 -1.80 -12.76 -9.79
CA LYS A 46 -0.77 -13.82 -9.69
C LYS A 46 0.17 -13.65 -8.50
N THR A 47 0.32 -12.41 -8.02
CA THR A 47 1.21 -12.04 -6.90
C THR A 47 0.40 -11.42 -5.76
N GLY A 48 1.01 -11.25 -4.60
CA GLY A 48 0.42 -10.49 -3.49
C GLY A 48 0.22 -9.02 -3.85
N HIS A 49 -0.60 -8.31 -3.08
CA HIS A 49 -0.88 -6.89 -3.28
C HIS A 49 0.17 -5.96 -2.65
N ILE A 50 1.03 -6.50 -1.79
CA ILE A 50 2.11 -5.74 -1.16
C ILE A 50 3.38 -5.95 -1.97
N GLN A 51 4.02 -4.84 -2.35
CA GLN A 51 5.28 -4.81 -3.09
C GLN A 51 6.27 -3.90 -2.38
N ILE A 52 7.53 -4.30 -2.39
CA ILE A 52 8.62 -3.50 -1.84
C ILE A 52 9.28 -2.74 -2.99
N LEU A 53 9.15 -1.42 -2.96
CA LEU A 53 9.78 -0.53 -3.93
C LEU A 53 11.10 -0.01 -3.39
N LYS A 54 12.07 0.19 -4.28
CA LYS A 54 13.36 0.85 -3.99
C LYS A 54 13.67 1.88 -5.05
N GLY A 55 14.46 2.87 -4.69
CA GLY A 55 14.90 3.91 -5.60
C GLY A 55 15.55 5.07 -4.86
N ASN A 56 15.80 6.17 -5.57
CA ASN A 56 16.48 7.32 -4.97
C ASN A 56 15.64 8.03 -3.88
N ILE A 57 14.31 7.85 -3.87
CA ILE A 57 13.44 8.32 -2.79
C ILE A 57 13.47 7.36 -1.60
N ALA A 58 13.60 6.06 -1.84
CA ALA A 58 13.51 5.00 -0.83
C ALA A 58 14.66 3.99 -0.97
N PRO A 59 15.91 4.39 -0.67
CA PRO A 59 17.06 3.49 -0.81
C PRO A 59 17.00 2.27 0.10
N GLU A 60 16.39 2.37 1.28
CA GLU A 60 16.17 1.24 2.19
C GLU A 60 14.86 0.51 1.91
N GLY A 61 13.97 1.10 1.12
CA GLY A 61 12.72 0.52 0.68
C GLY A 61 11.48 1.32 1.06
N ALA A 62 10.38 0.96 0.42
CA ALA A 62 9.04 1.46 0.68
C ALA A 62 8.04 0.35 0.45
N VAL A 63 6.86 0.43 1.08
CA VAL A 63 5.79 -0.56 0.95
C VAL A 63 4.66 0.01 0.11
N ALA A 64 4.46 -0.56 -1.07
CA ALA A 64 3.33 -0.22 -1.94
C ALA A 64 2.21 -1.24 -1.83
N LYS A 65 0.98 -0.76 -1.79
CA LYS A 65 -0.21 -1.58 -1.92
C LYS A 65 -0.76 -1.42 -3.33
N ILE A 66 -0.47 -2.38 -4.20
CA ILE A 66 -0.85 -2.36 -5.61
C ILE A 66 -1.83 -3.48 -5.88
N THR A 67 -3.11 -3.16 -6.01
CA THR A 67 -4.16 -4.16 -6.27
C THR A 67 -4.29 -4.48 -7.76
N GLY A 68 -3.74 -3.63 -8.63
CA GLY A 68 -3.82 -3.71 -10.09
C GLY A 68 -5.02 -2.96 -10.69
N LYS A 69 -5.96 -2.51 -9.85
CA LYS A 69 -7.13 -1.73 -10.30
C LYS A 69 -6.80 -0.28 -10.62
N GLU A 70 -5.78 0.26 -9.96
CA GLU A 70 -5.23 1.61 -10.09
C GLU A 70 -4.10 1.70 -11.12
N GLY A 71 -3.74 0.57 -11.73
CA GLY A 71 -2.55 0.43 -12.58
C GLY A 71 -1.32 -0.03 -11.78
N GLU A 72 -0.21 -0.23 -12.47
CA GLU A 72 1.06 -0.69 -11.89
C GLU A 72 2.17 0.37 -11.97
N THR A 73 1.91 1.48 -12.67
CA THR A 73 2.84 2.60 -12.79
C THR A 73 2.12 3.92 -12.61
N PHE A 74 2.79 4.89 -12.02
CA PHE A 74 2.27 6.24 -11.86
C PHE A 74 3.41 7.25 -11.97
N THR A 75 3.20 8.31 -12.76
CA THR A 75 4.15 9.43 -12.86
C THR A 75 3.37 10.73 -12.69
N GLY A 76 3.84 11.58 -11.79
CA GLY A 76 3.15 12.83 -11.49
C GLY A 76 4.00 13.89 -10.82
N LYS A 77 3.43 15.08 -10.66
CA LYS A 77 4.06 16.20 -9.98
C LYS A 77 3.80 16.11 -8.47
N ALA A 78 4.86 16.28 -7.70
CA ALA A 78 4.77 16.28 -6.25
C ALA A 78 3.92 17.45 -5.72
N LYS A 79 3.06 17.16 -4.76
CA LYS A 79 2.39 18.08 -3.84
C LYS A 79 2.79 17.73 -2.43
N VAL A 80 3.64 18.56 -1.82
CA VAL A 80 4.34 18.23 -0.58
C VAL A 80 3.63 18.83 0.62
N PHE A 81 3.42 18.01 1.63
CA PHE A 81 2.84 18.37 2.92
C PHE A 81 3.75 17.89 4.05
N ASN A 82 3.94 18.70 5.07
CA ASN A 82 4.85 18.41 6.17
C ASN A 82 4.26 17.48 7.23
N ASN A 83 2.96 17.23 7.17
CA ASN A 83 2.26 16.32 8.08
C ASN A 83 0.88 15.94 7.50
N GLU A 84 0.20 15.02 8.18
CA GLU A 84 -1.13 14.53 7.81
C GLU A 84 -2.18 15.64 7.76
N PHE A 85 -2.16 16.58 8.72
CA PHE A 85 -3.20 17.61 8.83
C PHE A 85 -3.11 18.61 7.68
N ASP A 86 -1.89 19.06 7.36
CA ASP A 86 -1.65 19.94 6.20
C ASP A 86 -2.10 19.27 4.89
N ALA A 87 -1.90 17.96 4.78
CA ALA A 87 -2.34 17.19 3.61
C ALA A 87 -3.87 17.15 3.50
N ILE A 88 -4.59 16.89 4.59
CA ILE A 88 -6.06 16.85 4.61
C ILE A 88 -6.64 18.18 4.14
N GLU A 89 -6.12 19.30 4.66
CA GLU A 89 -6.55 20.64 4.27
C GLU A 89 -6.18 20.96 2.81
N GLY A 90 -4.97 20.56 2.39
CA GLY A 90 -4.45 20.83 1.05
C GLY A 90 -5.08 20.01 -0.06
N ILE A 91 -5.54 18.79 0.20
CA ILE A 91 -6.09 17.87 -0.81
C ILE A 91 -7.28 18.53 -1.55
N GLN A 92 -8.15 19.22 -0.83
CA GLN A 92 -9.34 19.83 -1.44
C GLN A 92 -9.02 21.03 -2.35
N ASN A 93 -7.92 21.76 -2.07
CA ASN A 93 -7.67 23.05 -2.69
C ASN A 93 -6.41 23.11 -3.57
N LYS A 94 -5.44 22.23 -3.34
CA LYS A 94 -4.10 22.30 -3.97
C LYS A 94 -3.77 21.11 -4.84
N VAL A 95 -4.43 19.95 -4.62
CA VAL A 95 -4.15 18.71 -5.35
C VAL A 95 -5.02 18.60 -6.59
N LYS A 96 -4.42 18.19 -7.69
CA LYS A 96 -5.08 18.01 -8.98
C LYS A 96 -4.86 16.59 -9.49
N LYS A 97 -5.69 16.20 -10.45
CA LYS A 97 -5.51 14.95 -11.18
C LYS A 97 -4.09 14.85 -11.77
N GLY A 98 -3.44 13.73 -11.57
CA GLY A 98 -2.07 13.47 -12.01
C GLY A 98 -0.99 13.85 -10.99
N ASP A 99 -1.34 14.41 -9.84
CA ASP A 99 -0.37 14.75 -8.80
C ASP A 99 0.03 13.54 -7.96
N VAL A 100 1.22 13.60 -7.38
CA VAL A 100 1.71 12.71 -6.32
C VAL A 100 1.70 13.47 -5.00
N ILE A 101 0.82 13.09 -4.10
CA ILE A 101 0.73 13.66 -2.75
C ILE A 101 1.89 13.09 -1.92
N VAL A 102 2.72 13.94 -1.36
CA VAL A 102 3.87 13.59 -0.52
C VAL A 102 3.63 14.05 0.90
N ILE A 103 3.47 13.13 1.85
CA ILE A 103 3.31 13.45 3.27
C ILE A 103 4.60 13.08 4.00
N LYS A 104 5.28 14.08 4.56
CA LYS A 104 6.54 13.95 5.28
C LYS A 104 6.34 13.88 6.79
N ASN A 105 7.41 13.54 7.51
CA ASN A 105 7.51 13.60 8.97
C ASN A 105 6.43 12.78 9.71
N SER A 106 6.01 11.68 9.11
CA SER A 106 5.02 10.76 9.66
C SER A 106 5.61 9.39 9.98
N GLY A 107 6.92 9.24 9.85
CA GLY A 107 7.68 8.03 10.17
C GLY A 107 7.86 7.81 11.68
N PRO A 108 8.61 6.75 12.06
CA PRO A 108 8.76 6.34 13.46
C PRO A 108 9.25 7.42 14.43
N LYS A 109 10.14 8.32 13.97
CA LYS A 109 10.67 9.42 14.78
C LYS A 109 9.95 10.73 14.54
N GLY A 110 9.57 11.02 13.29
CA GLY A 110 8.87 12.25 12.92
C GLY A 110 7.42 12.27 13.36
N GLY A 111 6.76 11.12 13.33
CA GLY A 111 5.38 10.91 13.77
C GLY A 111 5.28 9.81 14.82
N PRO A 112 5.62 10.08 16.11
CA PRO A 112 5.65 9.05 17.14
C PRO A 112 4.34 8.27 17.23
N GLY A 113 4.46 6.93 17.26
CA GLY A 113 3.32 6.02 17.24
C GLY A 113 2.81 5.68 15.84
N MET A 114 3.28 6.38 14.79
CA MET A 114 2.90 6.14 13.39
C MET A 114 1.41 5.78 13.23
N PRO A 115 0.46 6.68 13.50
CA PRO A 115 -0.95 6.39 13.30
C PRO A 115 -1.23 6.03 11.86
N GLU A 116 -2.20 5.15 11.63
CA GLU A 116 -2.66 4.86 10.27
C GLU A 116 -3.33 6.08 9.66
N MET A 117 -2.84 6.53 8.51
CA MET A 117 -3.35 7.72 7.84
C MET A 117 -4.62 7.43 7.03
N LEU A 118 -5.75 7.21 7.73
CA LEU A 118 -7.06 6.98 7.10
C LEU A 118 -7.67 8.27 6.56
N LYS A 119 -7.48 9.39 7.24
CA LYS A 119 -8.09 10.67 6.86
C LYS A 119 -7.58 11.22 5.54
N PRO A 120 -6.26 11.27 5.23
CA PRO A 120 -5.78 11.72 3.92
C PRO A 120 -6.31 10.87 2.78
N THR A 121 -6.31 9.53 2.92
CA THR A 121 -6.86 8.65 1.87
C THR A 121 -8.37 8.83 1.72
N GLY A 122 -9.10 9.04 2.82
CA GLY A 122 -10.51 9.40 2.80
C GLY A 122 -10.77 10.75 2.13
N ALA A 123 -9.94 11.77 2.39
CA ALA A 123 -10.03 13.07 1.76
C ALA A 123 -9.80 13.02 0.24
N VAL A 124 -8.83 12.22 -0.22
CA VAL A 124 -8.59 11.96 -1.65
C VAL A 124 -9.83 11.35 -2.33
N ILE A 125 -10.45 10.35 -1.69
CA ILE A 125 -11.67 9.72 -2.21
C ILE A 125 -12.83 10.71 -2.21
N GLY A 126 -13.01 11.47 -1.11
CA GLY A 126 -14.04 12.48 -0.97
C GLY A 126 -13.93 13.63 -2.00
N ALA A 127 -12.71 13.96 -2.41
CA ALA A 127 -12.43 14.92 -3.50
C ALA A 127 -12.62 14.32 -4.91
N GLY A 128 -12.99 13.05 -5.03
CA GLY A 128 -13.14 12.36 -6.32
C GLY A 128 -11.83 12.00 -7.02
N LEU A 129 -10.69 12.10 -6.32
CA LEU A 129 -9.34 11.93 -6.88
C LEU A 129 -8.77 10.51 -6.67
N GLY A 130 -9.52 9.58 -6.08
CA GLY A 130 -9.01 8.28 -5.63
C GLY A 130 -8.38 7.39 -6.71
N LYS A 131 -8.64 7.65 -7.99
CA LYS A 131 -8.02 6.93 -9.13
C LYS A 131 -7.02 7.79 -9.92
N ASP A 132 -6.92 9.05 -9.58
CA ASP A 132 -6.25 10.05 -10.42
C ASP A 132 -4.97 10.60 -9.79
N VAL A 133 -4.67 10.24 -8.54
CA VAL A 133 -3.47 10.65 -7.82
C VAL A 133 -2.78 9.47 -7.15
N ALA A 134 -1.49 9.60 -6.90
CA ALA A 134 -0.77 8.73 -5.98
C ALA A 134 -0.53 9.46 -4.65
N LEU A 135 -0.33 8.68 -3.57
CA LEU A 135 0.00 9.20 -2.25
C LEU A 135 1.19 8.43 -1.67
N ILE A 136 2.25 9.13 -1.31
CA ILE A 136 3.47 8.56 -0.75
C ILE A 136 3.82 9.19 0.59
N THR A 137 4.40 8.41 1.51
CA THR A 137 4.76 8.87 2.86
C THR A 137 5.84 8.02 3.50
N ASP A 138 6.58 8.60 4.44
CA ASP A 138 7.42 7.87 5.40
C ASP A 138 6.61 7.28 6.58
N GLY A 139 5.33 7.65 6.71
CA GLY A 139 4.37 7.05 7.63
C GLY A 139 3.76 5.76 7.09
N ARG A 140 2.58 5.40 7.59
CA ARG A 140 1.87 4.16 7.18
C ARG A 140 0.42 4.38 6.83
N PHE A 141 -0.12 3.47 6.04
CA PHE A 141 -1.54 3.41 5.67
C PHE A 141 -2.21 2.17 6.22
N SER A 142 -3.52 2.24 6.39
CA SER A 142 -4.35 1.07 6.67
C SER A 142 -4.37 0.08 5.50
N GLY A 143 -4.50 -1.20 5.80
CA GLY A 143 -4.78 -2.24 4.79
C GLY A 143 -6.07 -1.99 4.00
N GLY A 144 -7.01 -1.19 4.53
CA GLY A 144 -8.25 -0.77 3.85
C GLY A 144 -8.09 0.43 2.92
N SER A 145 -6.91 1.04 2.82
CA SER A 145 -6.68 2.17 1.91
C SER A 145 -6.86 1.77 0.46
N HIS A 146 -7.45 2.66 -0.32
CA HIS A 146 -7.67 2.51 -1.76
C HIS A 146 -6.85 3.53 -2.54
N GLY A 147 -6.57 3.23 -3.81
CA GLY A 147 -5.76 4.05 -4.69
C GLY A 147 -4.28 3.67 -4.69
N PHE A 148 -3.48 4.44 -5.38
CA PHE A 148 -2.05 4.21 -5.53
C PHE A 148 -1.31 4.75 -4.30
N VAL A 149 -1.06 3.89 -3.31
CA VAL A 149 -0.48 4.29 -2.03
C VAL A 149 0.84 3.59 -1.74
N VAL A 150 1.85 4.37 -1.32
CA VAL A 150 3.17 3.90 -0.93
C VAL A 150 3.53 4.46 0.44
N GLY A 151 3.68 3.61 1.41
CA GLY A 151 4.07 3.97 2.77
C GLY A 151 5.44 3.43 3.16
N HIS A 152 5.83 3.68 4.40
CA HIS A 152 7.08 3.19 4.98
C HIS A 152 8.32 3.55 4.15
N ILE A 153 8.32 4.74 3.51
CA ILE A 153 9.50 5.22 2.78
C ILE A 153 10.65 5.38 3.77
N SER A 154 11.74 4.68 3.49
CA SER A 154 12.90 4.64 4.39
C SER A 154 14.19 4.96 3.63
N PRO A 155 15.07 5.79 4.25
CA PRO A 155 14.96 6.44 5.56
C PRO A 155 13.86 7.51 5.62
N GLU A 156 13.25 7.69 6.82
CA GLU A 156 12.21 8.70 7.02
C GLU A 156 12.74 10.14 6.90
N SER A 157 11.83 11.08 6.63
CA SER A 157 12.12 12.50 6.46
C SER A 157 12.80 13.12 7.67
N PHE A 158 12.33 12.82 8.88
CA PHE A 158 12.80 13.42 10.14
C PHE A 158 14.29 13.17 10.43
N ILE A 159 14.82 12.04 9.99
CA ILE A 159 16.25 11.73 10.14
C ILE A 159 17.09 12.11 8.90
N GLY A 160 16.52 12.88 7.98
CA GLY A 160 17.19 13.35 6.78
C GLY A 160 17.14 12.39 5.60
N GLY A 161 16.17 11.47 5.57
CA GLY A 161 15.94 10.58 4.42
C GLY A 161 15.61 11.37 3.14
N PRO A 162 15.83 10.78 1.95
CA PRO A 162 15.68 11.47 0.65
C PRO A 162 14.30 12.06 0.42
N ILE A 163 13.23 11.45 0.97
CA ILE A 163 11.88 12.00 0.89
C ILE A 163 11.79 13.44 1.41
N ASN A 164 12.69 13.82 2.35
CA ASN A 164 12.74 15.19 2.88
C ASN A 164 13.13 16.22 1.82
N LEU A 165 13.89 15.83 0.81
CA LEU A 165 14.39 16.72 -0.23
C LEU A 165 13.37 17.02 -1.32
N ILE A 166 12.29 16.25 -1.42
CA ILE A 166 11.25 16.45 -2.42
C ILE A 166 10.57 17.80 -2.23
N LYS A 167 10.38 18.52 -3.33
CA LYS A 167 9.73 19.84 -3.38
C LYS A 167 8.47 19.80 -4.26
N ASP A 168 7.59 20.76 -4.05
CA ASP A 168 6.42 20.96 -4.93
C ASP A 168 6.86 21.11 -6.38
N GLY A 169 6.20 20.35 -7.26
CA GLY A 169 6.47 20.36 -8.69
C GLY A 169 7.53 19.37 -9.16
N ASP A 170 8.28 18.74 -8.28
CA ASP A 170 9.19 17.66 -8.64
C ASP A 170 8.44 16.53 -9.34
N THR A 171 9.11 15.82 -10.25
CA THR A 171 8.50 14.68 -10.93
C THR A 171 8.84 13.40 -10.19
N ILE A 172 7.81 12.65 -9.77
CA ILE A 172 7.96 11.35 -9.12
C ILE A 172 7.44 10.27 -10.04
N GLU A 173 8.22 9.22 -10.19
CA GLU A 173 7.83 7.98 -10.89
C GLU A 173 7.74 6.83 -9.91
N ILE A 174 6.62 6.11 -9.95
CA ILE A 174 6.37 4.89 -9.21
C ILE A 174 6.13 3.78 -10.22
N ASP A 175 6.98 2.76 -10.22
CA ASP A 175 6.93 1.62 -11.13
C ASP A 175 6.89 0.32 -10.33
N ALA A 176 5.69 -0.19 -10.10
CA ALA A 176 5.49 -1.43 -9.38
C ALA A 176 5.87 -2.68 -10.20
N VAL A 177 5.94 -2.57 -11.54
CA VAL A 177 6.40 -3.67 -12.40
C VAL A 177 7.87 -3.97 -12.12
N ASN A 178 8.69 -2.91 -12.01
CA ASN A 178 10.13 -3.00 -11.79
C ASN A 178 10.52 -2.77 -10.31
N ASN A 179 9.53 -2.64 -9.41
CA ASN A 179 9.72 -2.37 -7.98
C ASN A 179 10.55 -1.10 -7.70
N LYS A 180 10.23 0.00 -8.39
CA LYS A 180 10.98 1.26 -8.29
C LYS A 180 10.12 2.43 -7.82
N ILE A 181 10.78 3.39 -7.13
CA ILE A 181 10.23 4.69 -6.80
C ILE A 181 11.33 5.74 -6.86
N ASP A 182 11.23 6.68 -7.79
CA ASP A 182 12.29 7.62 -8.12
C ASP A 182 11.80 9.05 -8.28
N LEU A 183 12.63 9.98 -7.86
CA LEU A 183 12.62 11.39 -8.24
C LEU A 183 13.39 11.52 -9.58
N LYS A 184 12.79 12.16 -10.56
CA LYS A 184 13.35 12.38 -11.91
C LYS A 184 13.97 13.76 -12.05
#